data_fe5f6fdcc418550ecb847993505e1694
#
_entry.id   fe5f6fdcc418550ecb847993505e1694
#
_cell.length_a   1.000
_cell.length_b   1.000
_cell.length_c   1.000
_cell.angle_alpha   90.00
_cell.angle_beta   90.00
_cell.angle_gamma   90.00
#
_symmetry.space_group_name_H-M   'P 1'
#
loop_
_entity.id
_entity.type
_entity.pdbx_description
1 polymer ?
#
loop_
_entity_poly.entity_id
_entity_poly.type
_entity_poly.pdbx_seq_one_letter_code
_entity_poly.pdbx_strand_id
1 'polypeptide(L)'
;MVIAMAIMAVLFAVLVPQLRVIQNSWDAKAGYTETLQNGRILTDHLQRNLSTVSRITAVSGSAETDGYIEFQDNDANSVRYDINGETGYVEFGPAGNLVDLAGPVSQLQFTCYDAFNLDTPITDVNAIRCVKVETKLTNSARLGQDMTFATQAYIRTNTLPAAGGDIFKMSAPWLEYDIYNGQYPALIHMSDTNYLCAYLGDMYDGWACILTVNTSDWSVSAAGFFEFDTKDGQTPVLAKVDDTHFLCVYVGVQSDGFACILKHTPPTTLNKLGSLEFHTTDCATPVLCQIDATHYLCAFADMNAGYTASAIVLTVDTGSWSISSGTSTSFPASFSSAPALTKIDDTHYLCAYEGQTVGVHGAAVVLTVNPADWTVIPGTHFDFHGEAADAPELAKIDDEHYLCTYWAGSNEERVTVLAVNPVDWTVTKDVGPDFFLDLMATSVHQLSRIDSTNFLCAYPALTTGGTAIVLTVNTGDWSVSKTTPTTFESVSCAQTALCQVDAAHYLCAYSGPGSDGFAGVLELSDGIRP
;
A
#
# COMPACT_ATOMS: atom_id res chain seq x y z
N MET A 1 40.56 -78.42 -37.04
CA MET A 1 39.26 -78.09 -36.46
C MET A 1 39.36 -77.86 -34.95
N VAL A 2 39.92 -78.80 -34.16
CA VAL A 2 40.02 -78.68 -32.70
C VAL A 2 40.80 -77.40 -32.22
N ILE A 3 41.93 -77.06 -32.83
CA ILE A 3 42.75 -75.90 -32.50
C ILE A 3 41.99 -74.57 -32.79
N ALA A 4 41.24 -74.49 -33.87
CA ALA A 4 40.44 -73.35 -34.22
C ALA A 4 39.29 -73.15 -33.24
N MET A 5 38.66 -74.20 -32.77
CA MET A 5 37.62 -74.15 -31.74
C MET A 5 38.17 -73.76 -30.37
N ALA A 6 39.38 -74.20 -30.00
CA ALA A 6 40.04 -73.82 -28.78
C ALA A 6 40.44 -72.31 -28.79
N ILE A 7 40.97 -71.82 -29.91
CA ILE A 7 41.28 -70.39 -30.06
C ILE A 7 40.01 -69.51 -30.01
N MET A 8 38.93 -69.94 -30.67
CA MET A 8 37.63 -69.22 -30.56
C MET A 8 37.06 -69.28 -29.16
N ALA A 9 37.15 -70.36 -28.43
CA ALA A 9 36.71 -70.47 -27.05
C ALA A 9 37.49 -69.49 -26.10
N VAL A 10 38.80 -69.38 -26.28
CA VAL A 10 39.63 -68.45 -25.54
C VAL A 10 39.33 -66.99 -25.92
N LEU A 11 39.13 -66.70 -27.20
CA LEU A 11 38.73 -65.35 -27.66
C LEU A 11 37.37 -64.95 -27.08
N PHE A 12 36.39 -65.83 -27.11
CA PHE A 12 35.10 -65.57 -26.50
C PHE A 12 35.18 -65.42 -24.97
N ALA A 13 36.00 -66.22 -24.29
CA ALA A 13 36.19 -66.16 -22.87
C ALA A 13 36.83 -64.80 -22.42
N VAL A 14 37.59 -64.12 -23.29
CA VAL A 14 38.21 -62.84 -23.02
C VAL A 14 37.34 -61.69 -23.55
N LEU A 15 36.80 -61.75 -24.72
CA LEU A 15 36.03 -60.68 -25.37
C LEU A 15 34.64 -60.51 -24.73
N VAL A 16 33.94 -61.58 -24.39
CA VAL A 16 32.59 -61.45 -23.81
C VAL A 16 32.58 -60.70 -22.46
N PRO A 17 33.51 -60.99 -21.51
CA PRO A 17 33.59 -60.18 -20.29
C PRO A 17 33.92 -58.70 -20.57
N GLN A 18 34.82 -58.39 -21.50
CA GLN A 18 35.18 -57.01 -21.86
C GLN A 18 34.00 -56.28 -22.53
N LEU A 19 33.27 -56.89 -23.42
CA LEU A 19 32.05 -56.37 -24.01
C LEU A 19 30.99 -56.10 -22.93
N ARG A 20 30.82 -56.98 -21.93
CA ARG A 20 29.93 -56.75 -20.81
C ARG A 20 30.35 -55.54 -19.95
N VAL A 21 31.66 -55.40 -19.69
CA VAL A 21 32.18 -54.23 -18.95
C VAL A 21 31.90 -52.94 -19.73
N ILE A 22 32.13 -52.94 -21.04
CA ILE A 22 31.84 -51.82 -21.91
C ILE A 22 30.35 -51.51 -21.90
N GLN A 23 29.49 -52.51 -22.10
CA GLN A 23 28.05 -52.37 -22.10
C GLN A 23 27.53 -51.83 -20.75
N ASN A 24 27.97 -52.40 -19.62
CA ASN A 24 27.62 -51.91 -18.29
C ASN A 24 28.12 -50.47 -18.05
N SER A 25 29.28 -50.09 -18.62
CA SER A 25 29.78 -48.72 -18.56
C SER A 25 28.95 -47.75 -19.40
N TRP A 26 28.47 -48.18 -20.57
CA TRP A 26 27.57 -47.39 -21.41
C TRP A 26 26.19 -47.22 -20.76
N ASP A 27 25.62 -48.30 -20.22
CA ASP A 27 24.32 -48.27 -19.53
C ASP A 27 24.40 -47.40 -18.28
N ALA A 28 25.49 -47.48 -17.49
CA ALA A 28 25.72 -46.60 -16.35
C ALA A 28 25.85 -45.12 -16.75
N LYS A 29 26.53 -44.83 -17.87
CA LYS A 29 26.67 -43.47 -18.38
C LYS A 29 25.36 -42.95 -18.96
N ALA A 30 24.59 -43.76 -19.65
CA ALA A 30 23.26 -43.40 -20.14
C ALA A 30 22.32 -43.06 -18.98
N GLY A 31 22.22 -43.93 -17.98
CA GLY A 31 21.39 -43.70 -16.78
C GLY A 31 21.86 -42.49 -15.99
N TYR A 32 23.17 -42.24 -15.90
CA TYR A 32 23.68 -41.01 -15.26
C TYR A 32 23.23 -39.74 -16.00
N THR A 33 23.33 -39.78 -17.34
CA THR A 33 22.92 -38.61 -18.19
C THR A 33 21.42 -38.39 -18.11
N GLU A 34 20.61 -39.44 -18.12
CA GLU A 34 19.16 -39.38 -17.97
C GLU A 34 18.76 -38.78 -16.60
N THR A 35 19.36 -39.25 -15.50
CA THR A 35 19.11 -38.75 -14.16
C THR A 35 19.48 -37.26 -14.04
N LEU A 36 20.61 -36.85 -14.67
CA LEU A 36 21.00 -35.41 -14.72
C LEU A 36 19.99 -34.56 -15.50
N GLN A 37 19.48 -35.07 -16.63
CA GLN A 37 18.49 -34.37 -17.43
C GLN A 37 17.16 -34.24 -16.67
N ASN A 38 16.68 -35.29 -16.05
CA ASN A 38 15.46 -35.28 -15.24
C ASN A 38 15.60 -34.32 -14.05
N GLY A 39 16.76 -34.32 -13.37
CA GLY A 39 17.01 -33.41 -12.28
C GLY A 39 17.01 -31.93 -12.70
N ARG A 40 17.58 -31.60 -13.85
CA ARG A 40 17.55 -30.25 -14.40
C ARG A 40 16.14 -29.83 -14.82
N ILE A 41 15.43 -30.69 -15.53
CA ILE A 41 14.04 -30.41 -15.93
C ILE A 41 13.19 -30.13 -14.69
N LEU A 42 13.32 -30.96 -13.67
CA LEU A 42 12.56 -30.80 -12.42
C LEU A 42 12.92 -29.51 -11.68
N THR A 43 14.21 -29.20 -11.51
CA THR A 43 14.65 -27.98 -10.83
C THR A 43 14.25 -26.72 -11.59
N ASP A 44 14.40 -26.70 -12.92
CA ASP A 44 14.00 -25.57 -13.75
C ASP A 44 12.48 -25.36 -13.73
N HIS A 45 11.71 -26.46 -13.74
CA HIS A 45 10.25 -26.40 -13.68
C HIS A 45 9.78 -25.89 -12.32
N LEU A 46 10.33 -26.43 -11.22
CA LEU A 46 10.04 -25.97 -9.86
C LEU A 46 10.38 -24.49 -9.66
N GLN A 47 11.59 -24.09 -10.07
CA GLN A 47 12.03 -22.70 -9.90
C GLN A 47 11.14 -21.73 -10.67
N ARG A 48 10.80 -22.05 -11.92
CA ARG A 48 9.93 -21.22 -12.76
C ARG A 48 8.54 -21.06 -12.18
N ASN A 49 7.89 -22.17 -11.82
CA ASN A 49 6.52 -22.11 -11.32
C ASN A 49 6.45 -21.52 -9.91
N LEU A 50 7.36 -21.89 -9.00
CA LEU A 50 7.37 -21.34 -7.64
C LEU A 50 7.72 -19.84 -7.60
N SER A 51 8.50 -19.34 -8.56
CA SER A 51 8.79 -17.89 -8.63
C SER A 51 7.59 -17.05 -9.10
N THR A 52 6.58 -17.69 -9.72
CA THR A 52 5.36 -17.03 -10.23
C THR A 52 4.12 -17.37 -9.41
N VAL A 53 4.27 -17.99 -8.25
CA VAL A 53 3.17 -18.35 -7.34
C VAL A 53 2.46 -17.09 -6.87
N SER A 54 1.14 -17.05 -7.02
CA SER A 54 0.32 -15.97 -6.45
C SER A 54 0.00 -16.22 -4.97
N ARG A 55 -0.21 -17.50 -4.59
CA ARG A 55 -0.48 -17.90 -3.20
C ARG A 55 -0.15 -19.36 -2.96
N ILE A 56 0.50 -19.68 -1.84
CA ILE A 56 0.62 -21.06 -1.34
C ILE A 56 -0.63 -21.39 -0.53
N THR A 57 -1.27 -22.51 -0.85
CA THR A 57 -2.49 -22.99 -0.18
C THR A 57 -2.23 -24.13 0.79
N ALA A 58 -1.24 -24.98 0.49
CA ALA A 58 -0.84 -26.05 1.39
C ALA A 58 0.61 -26.48 1.11
N VAL A 59 1.30 -26.96 2.14
CA VAL A 59 2.65 -27.52 2.02
C VAL A 59 2.85 -28.59 3.09
N SER A 60 3.58 -29.64 2.75
CA SER A 60 4.01 -30.69 3.67
C SER A 60 4.99 -30.18 4.72
N GLY A 61 5.12 -30.89 5.83
CA GLY A 61 6.11 -30.59 6.86
C GLY A 61 7.55 -30.61 6.34
N SER A 62 8.42 -29.77 6.86
CA SER A 62 9.82 -29.65 6.43
C SER A 62 10.67 -30.91 6.66
N ALA A 63 10.18 -31.87 7.43
CA ALA A 63 10.85 -33.16 7.66
C ALA A 63 10.34 -34.29 6.78
N GLU A 64 9.27 -34.06 6.01
CA GLU A 64 8.66 -35.05 5.12
C GLU A 64 9.48 -35.20 3.85
N THR A 65 9.80 -36.47 3.49
CA THR A 65 10.60 -36.79 2.32
C THR A 65 9.79 -37.15 1.08
N ASP A 66 8.50 -37.35 1.25
CA ASP A 66 7.46 -37.52 0.23
C ASP A 66 6.52 -36.32 0.25
N GLY A 67 7.12 -35.13 0.26
CA GLY A 67 6.44 -33.89 0.46
C GLY A 67 5.68 -33.41 -0.77
N TYR A 68 4.73 -32.50 -0.51
CA TYR A 68 3.96 -31.82 -1.54
C TYR A 68 3.90 -30.32 -1.28
N ILE A 69 3.59 -29.57 -2.32
CA ILE A 69 3.21 -28.15 -2.23
C ILE A 69 2.07 -27.87 -3.19
N GLU A 70 1.04 -27.17 -2.68
CA GLU A 70 -0.11 -26.72 -3.46
C GLU A 70 -0.17 -25.20 -3.44
N PHE A 71 -0.42 -24.60 -4.60
CA PHE A 71 -0.42 -23.15 -4.76
C PHE A 71 -1.34 -22.70 -5.90
N GLN A 72 -1.69 -21.44 -5.91
CA GLN A 72 -2.35 -20.78 -7.04
C GLN A 72 -1.31 -20.19 -7.98
N ASP A 73 -1.48 -20.43 -9.27
CA ASP A 73 -0.69 -19.78 -10.32
C ASP A 73 -1.17 -18.34 -10.58
N ASN A 74 -0.57 -17.64 -11.57
CA ASN A 74 -0.97 -16.28 -11.92
C ASN A 74 -2.41 -16.15 -12.47
N ASP A 75 -2.98 -17.25 -12.94
CA ASP A 75 -4.36 -17.32 -13.44
C ASP A 75 -5.35 -17.79 -12.35
N ALA A 76 -4.90 -17.83 -11.09
CA ALA A 76 -5.64 -18.32 -9.91
C ALA A 76 -6.07 -19.79 -9.98
N ASN A 77 -5.46 -20.61 -10.85
CA ASN A 77 -5.70 -22.05 -10.86
C ASN A 77 -4.92 -22.71 -9.71
N SER A 78 -5.58 -23.62 -8.97
CA SER A 78 -4.90 -24.43 -7.96
C SER A 78 -4.11 -25.54 -8.63
N VAL A 79 -2.80 -25.54 -8.43
CA VAL A 79 -1.84 -26.52 -8.94
C VAL A 79 -1.01 -27.11 -7.81
N ARG A 80 -0.53 -28.36 -8.01
CA ARG A 80 0.17 -29.11 -6.98
C ARG A 80 1.38 -29.82 -7.55
N TYR A 81 2.45 -29.88 -6.76
CA TYR A 81 3.53 -30.85 -6.89
C TYR A 81 3.36 -31.92 -5.85
N ASP A 82 3.49 -33.19 -6.27
CA ASP A 82 3.40 -34.37 -5.41
C ASP A 82 4.29 -35.51 -5.94
N ILE A 83 4.40 -36.60 -5.22
CA ILE A 83 5.02 -37.83 -5.69
C ILE A 83 3.91 -38.84 -6.03
N ASN A 84 3.93 -39.37 -7.24
CA ASN A 84 3.10 -40.50 -7.63
C ASN A 84 3.51 -41.75 -6.85
N GLY A 85 2.65 -42.23 -5.96
CA GLY A 85 2.94 -43.38 -5.11
C GLY A 85 3.10 -44.72 -5.88
N GLU A 86 2.66 -44.80 -7.15
CA GLU A 86 2.80 -46.01 -7.98
C GLU A 86 4.06 -45.98 -8.83
N THR A 87 4.38 -44.83 -9.44
CA THR A 87 5.50 -44.68 -10.38
C THR A 87 6.76 -44.13 -9.71
N GLY A 88 6.63 -43.47 -8.59
CA GLY A 88 7.70 -42.73 -7.90
C GLY A 88 8.17 -41.49 -8.65
N TYR A 89 7.38 -40.98 -9.61
CA TYR A 89 7.68 -39.74 -10.33
C TYR A 89 7.10 -38.52 -9.59
N VAL A 90 7.75 -37.40 -9.74
CA VAL A 90 7.15 -36.13 -9.35
C VAL A 90 6.07 -35.79 -10.36
N GLU A 91 4.88 -35.55 -9.87
CA GLU A 91 3.71 -35.11 -10.63
C GLU A 91 3.49 -33.60 -10.48
N PHE A 92 2.93 -32.98 -11.51
CA PHE A 92 2.51 -31.60 -11.51
C PHE A 92 1.21 -31.41 -12.28
N GLY A 93 0.33 -30.53 -11.78
CA GLY A 93 -0.90 -30.16 -12.48
C GLY A 93 -2.00 -29.68 -11.53
N PRO A 94 -3.21 -29.48 -12.07
CA PRO A 94 -4.38 -29.13 -11.24
C PRO A 94 -4.67 -30.22 -10.21
N ALA A 95 -5.09 -29.85 -9.02
CA ALA A 95 -5.44 -30.78 -7.95
C ALA A 95 -6.49 -31.79 -8.47
N GLY A 96 -6.14 -33.09 -8.43
CA GLY A 96 -6.98 -34.18 -8.93
C GLY A 96 -6.75 -34.59 -10.40
N ASN A 97 -5.84 -33.93 -11.12
CA ASN A 97 -5.40 -34.31 -12.48
C ASN A 97 -3.91 -34.01 -12.65
N LEU A 98 -3.09 -34.70 -11.84
CA LEU A 98 -1.63 -34.56 -11.88
C LEU A 98 -1.04 -35.42 -13.00
N VAL A 99 0.07 -34.96 -13.57
CA VAL A 99 0.78 -35.66 -14.67
C VAL A 99 2.24 -35.82 -14.27
N ASP A 100 2.81 -37.02 -14.54
CA ASP A 100 4.21 -37.33 -14.30
C ASP A 100 5.13 -36.33 -15.02
N LEU A 101 6.01 -35.67 -14.28
CA LEU A 101 6.93 -34.63 -14.77
C LEU A 101 8.35 -35.17 -14.91
N ALA A 102 8.92 -35.73 -13.85
CA ALA A 102 10.29 -36.24 -13.82
C ALA A 102 10.49 -37.24 -12.68
N GLY A 103 11.39 -38.20 -12.87
CA GLY A 103 11.69 -39.18 -11.83
C GLY A 103 12.42 -40.41 -12.41
N PRO A 104 12.44 -41.54 -11.67
CA PRO A 104 11.86 -41.67 -10.33
C PRO A 104 12.68 -40.95 -9.23
N VAL A 105 11.99 -40.51 -8.19
CA VAL A 105 12.59 -39.84 -7.03
C VAL A 105 12.48 -40.70 -5.78
N SER A 106 13.49 -40.66 -4.91
CA SER A 106 13.45 -41.25 -3.57
C SER A 106 13.18 -40.22 -2.49
N GLN A 107 13.20 -38.93 -2.86
CA GLN A 107 12.87 -37.82 -1.96
C GLN A 107 12.38 -36.61 -2.77
N LEU A 108 11.32 -36.00 -2.30
CA LEU A 108 10.89 -34.63 -2.64
C LEU A 108 10.56 -33.92 -1.33
N GLN A 109 11.31 -32.91 -0.99
CA GLN A 109 11.18 -32.23 0.29
C GLN A 109 11.07 -30.72 0.07
N PHE A 110 10.06 -30.13 0.70
CA PHE A 110 9.85 -28.70 0.70
C PHE A 110 10.18 -28.13 2.07
N THR A 111 11.08 -27.17 2.11
CA THR A 111 11.41 -26.44 3.34
C THR A 111 11.11 -24.96 3.12
N CYS A 112 10.17 -24.45 3.89
CA CYS A 112 9.66 -23.10 3.72
C CYS A 112 10.23 -22.17 4.79
N TYR A 113 10.47 -20.93 4.41
CA TYR A 113 11.03 -19.90 5.27
C TYR A 113 10.28 -18.58 5.07
N ASP A 114 10.29 -17.73 6.11
CA ASP A 114 9.94 -16.33 5.94
C ASP A 114 11.02 -15.56 5.16
N ALA A 115 10.79 -14.29 4.86
CA ALA A 115 11.71 -13.50 4.04
C ALA A 115 13.06 -13.21 4.71
N PHE A 116 13.12 -13.31 6.03
CA PHE A 116 14.19 -12.75 6.85
C PHE A 116 14.98 -13.80 7.61
N ASN A 117 14.39 -14.97 7.86
CA ASN A 117 15.03 -16.03 8.61
C ASN A 117 15.02 -17.35 7.81
N LEU A 118 16.12 -17.62 7.11
CA LEU A 118 16.34 -18.86 6.37
C LEU A 118 16.87 -20.00 7.27
N ASP A 119 17.02 -19.77 8.56
CA ASP A 119 17.55 -20.78 9.50
C ASP A 119 16.43 -21.57 10.19
N THR A 120 15.23 -20.98 10.32
CA THR A 120 14.10 -21.62 10.99
C THR A 120 12.97 -21.90 10.01
N PRO A 121 12.71 -23.18 9.67
CA PRO A 121 11.59 -23.54 8.79
C PRO A 121 10.23 -23.17 9.42
N ILE A 122 9.32 -22.70 8.57
CA ILE A 122 7.93 -22.36 8.94
C ILE A 122 6.93 -23.22 8.18
N THR A 123 5.74 -23.37 8.74
CA THR A 123 4.61 -24.10 8.13
C THR A 123 3.40 -23.21 7.90
N ASP A 124 3.42 -21.97 8.36
CA ASP A 124 2.37 -21.00 8.07
C ASP A 124 2.47 -20.59 6.60
N VAL A 125 1.53 -21.10 5.79
CA VAL A 125 1.49 -20.87 4.34
C VAL A 125 1.45 -19.38 3.97
N ASN A 126 0.94 -18.53 4.84
CA ASN A 126 0.81 -17.10 4.60
C ASN A 126 2.13 -16.34 4.83
N ALA A 127 2.97 -16.87 5.69
CA ALA A 127 4.28 -16.30 6.01
C ALA A 127 5.40 -16.78 5.08
N ILE A 128 5.15 -17.78 4.22
CA ILE A 128 6.18 -18.32 3.32
C ILE A 128 6.60 -17.29 2.27
N ARG A 129 7.90 -16.98 2.24
CA ARG A 129 8.52 -16.08 1.25
C ARG A 129 9.64 -16.76 0.47
N CYS A 130 10.11 -17.88 0.97
CA CYS A 130 11.14 -18.67 0.32
C CYS A 130 10.82 -20.15 0.46
N VAL A 131 10.87 -20.88 -0.64
CA VAL A 131 10.72 -22.32 -0.66
C VAL A 131 12.02 -22.92 -1.17
N LYS A 132 12.67 -23.70 -0.33
CA LYS A 132 13.78 -24.57 -0.70
C LYS A 132 13.23 -25.94 -1.04
N VAL A 133 13.57 -26.44 -2.21
CA VAL A 133 13.18 -27.78 -2.65
C VAL A 133 14.43 -28.64 -2.77
N GLU A 134 14.41 -29.80 -2.14
CA GLU A 134 15.45 -30.82 -2.24
C GLU A 134 14.84 -32.08 -2.80
N THR A 135 15.42 -32.58 -3.88
CA THR A 135 14.98 -33.84 -4.55
C THR A 135 16.12 -34.81 -4.68
N LYS A 136 15.86 -36.09 -4.46
CA LYS A 136 16.80 -37.18 -4.75
C LYS A 136 16.26 -38.05 -5.83
N LEU A 137 16.92 -38.05 -6.99
CA LEU A 137 16.56 -38.91 -8.12
C LEU A 137 17.32 -40.20 -8.02
N THR A 138 16.60 -41.30 -8.19
CA THR A 138 17.15 -42.64 -8.17
C THR A 138 17.84 -42.94 -9.51
N ASN A 139 19.10 -43.36 -9.45
CA ASN A 139 19.84 -43.81 -10.64
C ASN A 139 19.52 -45.27 -10.92
N SER A 140 18.71 -45.52 -11.94
CA SER A 140 18.29 -46.86 -12.35
C SER A 140 19.44 -47.78 -12.78
N ALA A 141 20.57 -47.25 -13.21
CA ALA A 141 21.75 -47.99 -13.65
C ALA A 141 22.71 -48.39 -12.51
N ARG A 142 22.57 -47.82 -11.33
CA ARG A 142 23.34 -48.16 -10.12
C ARG A 142 22.45 -48.07 -8.90
N LEU A 143 21.94 -49.17 -8.43
CA LEU A 143 21.24 -49.29 -7.15
C LEU A 143 22.12 -48.68 -6.01
N GLY A 144 21.63 -47.62 -5.40
CA GLY A 144 22.25 -46.98 -4.23
C GLY A 144 23.09 -45.73 -4.48
N GLN A 145 23.04 -45.12 -5.66
CA GLN A 145 23.64 -43.82 -5.93
C GLN A 145 22.59 -42.81 -6.40
N ASP A 146 21.82 -42.30 -5.46
CA ASP A 146 20.88 -41.22 -5.75
C ASP A 146 21.63 -39.89 -5.98
N MET A 147 21.12 -39.07 -6.88
CA MET A 147 21.61 -37.73 -7.13
C MET A 147 20.70 -36.73 -6.44
N THR A 148 21.27 -35.86 -5.62
CA THR A 148 20.55 -34.80 -4.96
C THR A 148 20.60 -33.54 -5.82
N PHE A 149 19.42 -32.95 -6.05
CA PHE A 149 19.24 -31.65 -6.67
C PHE A 149 18.53 -30.75 -5.67
N ALA A 150 18.96 -29.50 -5.58
CA ALA A 150 18.33 -28.50 -4.74
C ALA A 150 18.11 -27.24 -5.53
N THR A 151 16.97 -26.62 -5.33
CA THR A 151 16.65 -25.30 -5.85
C THR A 151 15.98 -24.47 -4.77
N GLN A 152 16.00 -23.16 -4.95
CA GLN A 152 15.37 -22.23 -4.03
C GLN A 152 14.61 -21.19 -4.84
N ALA A 153 13.37 -21.00 -4.52
CA ALA A 153 12.52 -20.00 -5.15
C ALA A 153 12.08 -18.96 -4.11
N TYR A 154 12.29 -17.70 -4.42
CA TYR A 154 11.70 -16.59 -3.66
C TYR A 154 10.33 -16.26 -4.24
N ILE A 155 9.33 -16.34 -3.41
CA ILE A 155 7.94 -16.11 -3.77
C ILE A 155 7.64 -14.63 -3.58
N ARG A 156 7.65 -13.90 -4.67
CA ARG A 156 7.45 -12.44 -4.65
C ARG A 156 6.01 -12.03 -4.34
N THR A 157 5.07 -12.89 -4.66
CA THR A 157 3.62 -12.64 -4.61
C THR A 157 2.87 -13.44 -3.55
N ASN A 158 3.53 -14.36 -2.81
CA ASN A 158 2.94 -14.91 -1.60
C ASN A 158 2.95 -13.79 -0.55
N THR A 159 2.28 -12.71 -0.91
CA THR A 159 1.87 -11.74 0.08
C THR A 159 1.16 -12.54 1.16
N LEU A 160 1.37 -12.18 2.43
CA LEU A 160 0.36 -12.40 3.49
C LEU A 160 -0.99 -12.34 2.80
N PRO A 161 -1.94 -13.31 3.03
CA PRO A 161 -3.25 -13.09 2.46
C PRO A 161 -3.50 -11.65 2.76
N ALA A 162 -3.59 -10.83 1.72
CA ALA A 162 -3.89 -9.44 1.86
C ALA A 162 -4.97 -9.47 2.88
N ALA A 163 -4.71 -8.94 4.11
CA ALA A 163 -5.57 -9.21 5.25
C ALA A 163 -6.95 -9.23 4.67
N GLY A 164 -7.51 -10.40 4.52
CA GLY A 164 -8.34 -10.85 3.42
C GLY A 164 -9.43 -9.86 3.07
N GLY A 165 -9.16 -8.92 2.23
CA GLY A 165 -10.12 -7.93 1.94
C GLY A 165 -9.92 -7.29 0.58
N ASP A 166 -10.70 -7.74 -0.37
CA ASP A 166 -10.90 -6.99 -1.57
C ASP A 166 -11.69 -5.72 -1.22
N ILE A 167 -11.32 -4.61 -1.84
CA ILE A 167 -12.13 -3.40 -1.84
C ILE A 167 -13.15 -3.58 -2.95
N PHE A 168 -14.42 -3.39 -2.64
CA PHE A 168 -15.47 -3.41 -3.64
C PHE A 168 -15.98 -1.99 -3.89
N LYS A 169 -16.07 -1.63 -5.16
CA LYS A 169 -16.90 -0.51 -5.58
C LYS A 169 -18.34 -0.94 -5.40
N MET A 170 -19.12 -0.25 -4.55
CA MET A 170 -20.54 -0.54 -4.44
C MET A 170 -21.24 -0.35 -5.78
N SER A 171 -22.19 -1.24 -6.08
CA SER A 171 -22.88 -1.32 -7.37
C SER A 171 -23.85 -0.17 -7.66
N ALA A 172 -24.13 0.68 -6.68
CA ALA A 172 -24.87 1.91 -6.89
C ALA A 172 -24.11 2.83 -7.85
N PRO A 173 -24.81 3.51 -8.78
CA PRO A 173 -24.15 4.50 -9.62
C PRO A 173 -23.51 5.57 -8.74
N TRP A 174 -22.25 5.90 -9.02
CA TRP A 174 -21.57 6.98 -8.31
C TRP A 174 -22.26 8.29 -8.67
N LEU A 175 -22.45 9.12 -7.65
CA LEU A 175 -23.08 10.42 -7.81
C LEU A 175 -22.09 11.39 -8.45
N GLU A 176 -22.50 12.03 -9.51
CA GLU A 176 -21.89 13.26 -10.01
C GLU A 176 -22.51 14.44 -9.25
N TYR A 177 -21.78 14.99 -8.25
CA TYR A 177 -22.32 16.06 -7.42
C TYR A 177 -22.06 17.45 -8.01
N ASP A 178 -21.07 17.59 -8.90
CA ASP A 178 -20.82 18.83 -9.66
C ASP A 178 -20.44 18.49 -11.10
N ILE A 179 -21.16 19.07 -12.05
CA ILE A 179 -21.03 18.83 -13.51
C ILE A 179 -20.16 19.87 -14.22
N TYR A 180 -19.63 20.84 -13.51
CA TYR A 180 -18.80 21.90 -14.08
C TYR A 180 -17.36 21.86 -13.58
N ASN A 181 -17.18 21.72 -12.27
CA ASN A 181 -15.87 21.60 -11.65
C ASN A 181 -16.01 21.12 -10.19
N GLY A 182 -15.39 20.02 -9.83
CA GLY A 182 -15.45 19.44 -8.49
C GLY A 182 -14.06 18.96 -8.06
N GLN A 183 -13.07 19.88 -8.13
CA GLN A 183 -11.67 19.55 -7.84
C GLN A 183 -11.33 19.73 -6.37
N TYR A 184 -10.28 19.05 -5.92
CA TYR A 184 -9.76 19.11 -4.56
C TYR A 184 -10.85 18.90 -3.49
N PRO A 185 -11.66 17.84 -3.58
CA PRO A 185 -12.68 17.59 -2.58
C PRO A 185 -12.06 17.36 -1.19
N ALA A 186 -12.71 17.90 -0.17
CA ALA A 186 -12.44 17.62 1.23
C ALA A 186 -13.71 17.10 1.88
N LEU A 187 -13.62 15.99 2.61
CA LEU A 187 -14.76 15.33 3.25
C LEU A 187 -14.62 15.36 4.77
N ILE A 188 -15.72 15.63 5.46
CA ILE A 188 -15.80 15.44 6.91
C ILE A 188 -17.17 14.93 7.33
N HIS A 189 -17.18 13.99 8.28
CA HIS A 189 -18.42 13.48 8.84
C HIS A 189 -19.12 14.53 9.69
N MET A 190 -20.39 14.79 9.41
CA MET A 190 -21.24 15.73 10.12
C MET A 190 -21.98 15.02 11.25
N SER A 191 -23.02 14.30 10.91
CA SER A 191 -23.88 13.52 11.82
C SER A 191 -24.58 12.42 11.05
N ASP A 192 -24.86 11.29 11.70
CA ASP A 192 -25.53 10.14 11.10
C ASP A 192 -24.84 9.69 9.80
N THR A 193 -25.50 9.85 8.67
CA THR A 193 -25.00 9.49 7.33
C THR A 193 -24.70 10.70 6.46
N ASN A 194 -24.60 11.89 7.05
CA ASN A 194 -24.34 13.14 6.36
C ASN A 194 -22.87 13.55 6.46
N TYR A 195 -22.33 14.03 5.35
CA TYR A 195 -20.95 14.46 5.18
C TYR A 195 -20.91 15.83 4.53
N LEU A 196 -20.10 16.73 5.05
CA LEU A 196 -19.79 17.97 4.36
C LEU A 196 -18.67 17.70 3.35
N CYS A 197 -18.91 18.10 2.10
CA CYS A 197 -17.92 18.12 1.04
C CYS A 197 -17.66 19.56 0.65
N ALA A 198 -16.41 20.03 0.80
CA ALA A 198 -15.95 21.31 0.27
C ALA A 198 -15.04 21.05 -0.92
N TYR A 199 -15.11 21.87 -1.96
CA TYR A 199 -14.37 21.66 -3.20
C TYR A 199 -14.16 22.95 -3.98
N LEU A 200 -13.22 22.92 -4.91
CA LEU A 200 -13.04 23.95 -5.92
C LEU A 200 -14.09 23.74 -7.01
N GLY A 201 -14.99 24.70 -7.17
CA GLY A 201 -16.07 24.68 -8.16
C GLY A 201 -15.78 25.49 -9.40
N ASP A 202 -16.84 25.83 -10.16
CA ASP A 202 -16.73 26.62 -11.39
C ASP A 202 -16.06 27.97 -11.12
N MET A 203 -15.30 28.47 -12.10
CA MET A 203 -14.55 29.74 -12.05
C MET A 203 -13.54 29.88 -10.89
N TYR A 204 -13.11 28.75 -10.33
CA TYR A 204 -12.23 28.68 -9.14
C TYR A 204 -12.90 29.07 -7.83
N ASP A 205 -14.22 29.22 -7.81
CA ASP A 205 -14.98 29.59 -6.62
C ASP A 205 -14.99 28.44 -5.58
N GLY A 206 -15.09 28.80 -4.30
CA GLY A 206 -15.17 27.84 -3.23
C GLY A 206 -16.58 27.35 -2.98
N TRP A 207 -16.85 26.06 -3.18
CA TRP A 207 -18.18 25.44 -3.03
C TRP A 207 -18.20 24.40 -1.91
N ALA A 208 -19.38 24.21 -1.34
CA ALA A 208 -19.64 23.12 -0.39
C ALA A 208 -21.04 22.53 -0.63
N CYS A 209 -21.18 21.22 -0.39
CA CYS A 209 -22.47 20.53 -0.40
C CYS A 209 -22.53 19.49 0.71
N ILE A 210 -23.73 18.99 0.99
CA ILE A 210 -23.98 17.90 1.92
C ILE A 210 -24.18 16.63 1.12
N LEU A 211 -23.29 15.65 1.32
CA LEU A 211 -23.43 14.31 0.79
C LEU A 211 -24.13 13.44 1.84
N THR A 212 -25.17 12.73 1.44
CA THR A 212 -25.89 11.79 2.32
C THR A 212 -25.74 10.38 1.78
N VAL A 213 -25.26 9.46 2.60
CA VAL A 213 -25.13 8.03 2.28
C VAL A 213 -26.38 7.29 2.73
N ASN A 214 -27.04 6.59 1.81
CA ASN A 214 -28.14 5.69 2.15
C ASN A 214 -27.58 4.30 2.50
N THR A 215 -27.55 3.94 3.76
CA THR A 215 -27.00 2.65 4.22
C THR A 215 -27.80 1.41 3.84
N SER A 216 -28.97 1.58 3.19
CA SER A 216 -29.78 0.44 2.73
C SER A 216 -29.35 -0.07 1.36
N ASP A 217 -28.79 0.79 0.51
CA ASP A 217 -28.39 0.49 -0.86
C ASP A 217 -27.03 1.11 -1.24
N TRP A 218 -26.39 1.82 -0.31
CA TRP A 218 -25.10 2.51 -0.44
C TRP A 218 -25.07 3.58 -1.54
N SER A 219 -26.26 4.07 -1.93
CA SER A 219 -26.34 5.23 -2.82
C SER A 219 -25.94 6.51 -2.09
N VAL A 220 -25.39 7.46 -2.85
CA VAL A 220 -25.05 8.79 -2.35
C VAL A 220 -25.95 9.81 -3.02
N SER A 221 -26.40 10.80 -2.27
CA SER A 221 -27.13 11.96 -2.78
C SER A 221 -26.47 13.25 -2.30
N ALA A 222 -26.61 14.35 -3.08
CA ALA A 222 -26.10 15.65 -2.74
C ALA A 222 -27.23 16.67 -2.57
N ALA A 223 -27.07 17.57 -1.60
CA ALA A 223 -28.00 18.66 -1.33
C ALA A 223 -27.28 19.84 -0.70
N GLY A 224 -27.95 20.98 -0.54
CA GLY A 224 -27.45 22.10 0.24
C GLY A 224 -26.22 22.78 -0.36
N PHE A 225 -26.15 22.86 -1.67
CA PHE A 225 -25.05 23.53 -2.38
C PHE A 225 -24.93 24.98 -1.93
N PHE A 226 -23.71 25.38 -1.56
CA PHE A 226 -23.42 26.70 -1.04
C PHE A 226 -22.04 27.15 -1.50
N GLU A 227 -21.98 28.32 -2.10
CA GLU A 227 -20.76 28.99 -2.49
C GLU A 227 -20.22 29.79 -1.30
N PHE A 228 -19.12 29.32 -0.71
CA PHE A 228 -18.52 29.95 0.45
C PHE A 228 -17.48 31.04 0.07
N ASP A 229 -16.95 30.98 -1.15
CA ASP A 229 -16.13 32.06 -1.71
C ASP A 229 -16.40 32.25 -3.19
N THR A 230 -16.73 33.49 -3.59
CA THR A 230 -17.12 33.88 -4.95
C THR A 230 -15.97 34.39 -5.81
N LYS A 231 -14.74 34.23 -5.35
CA LYS A 231 -13.56 34.72 -6.06
C LYS A 231 -12.50 33.66 -6.26
N ASP A 232 -12.19 32.92 -5.21
CA ASP A 232 -11.20 31.85 -5.24
C ASP A 232 -11.36 30.97 -4.00
N GLY A 233 -11.35 29.65 -4.13
CA GLY A 233 -11.55 28.72 -3.04
C GLY A 233 -10.83 27.40 -3.26
N GLN A 234 -9.53 27.47 -3.56
CA GLN A 234 -8.71 26.32 -3.93
C GLN A 234 -8.29 25.49 -2.71
N THR A 235 -8.08 24.22 -2.93
CA THR A 235 -7.56 23.25 -1.95
C THR A 235 -8.20 23.40 -0.56
N PRO A 236 -9.54 23.35 -0.43
CA PRO A 236 -10.20 23.46 0.86
C PRO A 236 -9.86 22.27 1.75
N VAL A 237 -9.76 22.52 3.05
CA VAL A 237 -9.58 21.51 4.10
C VAL A 237 -10.57 21.78 5.22
N LEU A 238 -11.15 20.72 5.78
CA LEU A 238 -12.22 20.82 6.76
C LEU A 238 -11.78 20.25 8.12
N ALA A 239 -12.19 20.93 9.19
CA ALA A 239 -12.14 20.40 10.55
C ALA A 239 -13.47 20.60 11.26
N LYS A 240 -13.90 19.61 12.05
CA LYS A 240 -15.16 19.70 12.82
C LYS A 240 -14.96 20.54 14.07
N VAL A 241 -15.81 21.55 14.26
CA VAL A 241 -15.88 22.32 15.52
C VAL A 241 -16.94 21.73 16.44
N ASP A 242 -18.14 21.53 15.89
CA ASP A 242 -19.25 20.79 16.54
C ASP A 242 -20.10 20.10 15.47
N ASP A 243 -21.27 19.54 15.84
CA ASP A 243 -22.14 18.80 14.92
C ASP A 243 -22.75 19.67 13.80
N THR A 244 -22.65 20.99 13.90
CA THR A 244 -23.25 21.95 12.99
C THR A 244 -22.28 22.99 12.44
N HIS A 245 -21.07 23.09 12.99
CA HIS A 245 -20.09 24.09 12.58
C HIS A 245 -18.76 23.42 12.21
N PHE A 246 -18.21 23.86 11.09
CA PHE A 246 -17.00 23.30 10.49
C PHE A 246 -16.05 24.43 10.12
N LEU A 247 -14.81 24.33 10.56
CA LEU A 247 -13.74 25.21 10.10
C LEU A 247 -13.30 24.74 8.70
N CYS A 248 -13.35 25.66 7.73
CA CYS A 248 -12.84 25.47 6.39
C CYS A 248 -11.66 26.41 6.18
N VAL A 249 -10.51 25.86 5.82
CA VAL A 249 -9.30 26.59 5.43
C VAL A 249 -9.05 26.35 3.96
N TYR A 250 -8.69 27.39 3.22
CA TYR A 250 -8.54 27.31 1.77
C TYR A 250 -7.57 28.40 1.25
N VAL A 251 -7.10 28.22 0.04
CA VAL A 251 -6.37 29.24 -0.70
C VAL A 251 -7.39 30.10 -1.43
N GLY A 252 -7.40 31.39 -1.14
CA GLY A 252 -8.34 32.35 -1.68
C GLY A 252 -7.69 33.32 -2.68
N VAL A 253 -8.33 34.46 -2.86
CA VAL A 253 -7.89 35.49 -3.80
C VAL A 253 -6.43 35.89 -3.59
N GLN A 254 -5.68 36.10 -4.66
CA GLN A 254 -4.25 36.43 -4.67
C GLN A 254 -3.36 35.30 -4.10
N SER A 255 -3.86 34.08 -4.05
CA SER A 255 -3.21 32.94 -3.39
C SER A 255 -3.00 33.13 -1.89
N ASP A 256 -3.77 33.99 -1.23
CA ASP A 256 -3.68 34.21 0.21
C ASP A 256 -4.38 33.10 1.01
N GLY A 257 -3.97 32.89 2.26
CA GLY A 257 -4.57 31.90 3.14
C GLY A 257 -5.81 32.38 3.85
N PHE A 258 -6.96 31.76 3.63
CA PHE A 258 -8.25 32.11 4.23
C PHE A 258 -8.80 30.98 5.11
N ALA A 259 -9.58 31.39 6.12
CA ALA A 259 -10.35 30.50 6.97
C ALA A 259 -11.78 31.02 7.12
N CYS A 260 -12.78 30.14 7.15
CA CYS A 260 -14.16 30.51 7.47
C CYS A 260 -14.85 29.40 8.26
N ILE A 261 -15.97 29.75 8.91
CA ILE A 261 -16.86 28.77 9.53
C ILE A 261 -18.02 28.48 8.59
N LEU A 262 -18.18 27.22 8.21
CA LEU A 262 -19.36 26.72 7.52
C LEU A 262 -20.35 26.18 8.55
N LYS A 263 -21.55 26.75 8.57
CA LYS A 263 -22.63 26.34 9.46
C LYS A 263 -23.67 25.53 8.72
N HIS A 264 -23.96 24.35 9.22
CA HIS A 264 -25.11 23.56 8.81
C HIS A 264 -26.35 23.87 9.64
N THR A 265 -27.45 24.12 8.98
CA THR A 265 -28.79 24.22 9.59
C THR A 265 -29.68 23.17 8.94
N PRO A 266 -30.10 22.13 9.69
CA PRO A 266 -30.93 21.07 9.14
C PRO A 266 -32.20 21.59 8.45
N PRO A 267 -32.69 20.97 7.35
CA PRO A 267 -32.15 19.68 6.85
C PRO A 267 -30.91 19.80 5.95
N THR A 268 -30.75 20.90 5.20
CA THR A 268 -29.72 20.96 4.13
C THR A 268 -29.16 22.37 3.91
N THR A 269 -29.38 23.32 4.81
CA THR A 269 -28.93 24.70 4.59
C THR A 269 -27.50 24.88 5.10
N LEU A 270 -26.61 25.36 4.23
CA LEU A 270 -25.26 25.79 4.57
C LEU A 270 -25.17 27.32 4.55
N ASN A 271 -24.39 27.89 5.45
CA ASN A 271 -24.10 29.31 5.54
C ASN A 271 -22.64 29.53 5.95
N LYS A 272 -22.02 30.59 5.48
CA LYS A 272 -20.72 31.07 5.95
C LYS A 272 -20.91 32.01 7.12
N LEU A 273 -20.24 31.78 8.23
CA LEU A 273 -20.09 32.68 9.36
C LEU A 273 -18.70 33.33 9.28
N GLY A 274 -18.10 33.70 10.38
CA GLY A 274 -16.81 34.38 10.45
C GLY A 274 -15.81 34.02 9.37
N SER A 275 -15.01 34.96 8.95
CA SER A 275 -13.96 34.76 7.94
C SER A 275 -12.69 35.46 8.41
N LEU A 276 -11.54 34.89 8.15
CA LEU A 276 -10.22 35.41 8.47
C LEU A 276 -9.28 35.17 7.29
N GLU A 277 -8.55 36.20 6.90
CA GLU A 277 -7.35 36.04 6.09
C GLU A 277 -6.19 35.89 7.10
N PHE A 278 -5.67 34.64 7.21
CA PHE A 278 -4.63 34.31 8.19
C PHE A 278 -3.23 34.45 7.62
N HIS A 279 -3.10 34.51 6.30
CA HIS A 279 -1.84 34.66 5.59
C HIS A 279 -2.07 35.52 4.34
N THR A 280 -1.32 36.62 4.21
CA THR A 280 -1.52 37.69 3.21
C THR A 280 -0.54 37.60 2.04
N THR A 281 0.11 36.47 1.87
CA THR A 281 1.09 36.23 0.81
C THR A 281 0.98 34.79 0.37
N ASP A 282 1.28 34.50 -0.89
CA ASP A 282 1.19 33.20 -1.57
C ASP A 282 1.20 31.96 -0.64
N CYS A 283 0.04 31.56 -0.17
CA CYS A 283 -0.25 30.35 0.59
C CYS A 283 -0.58 29.21 -0.40
N ALA A 284 -0.09 28.01 -0.15
CA ALA A 284 -0.46 26.85 -0.91
C ALA A 284 -0.73 25.64 -0.01
N THR A 285 -1.62 24.77 -0.46
CA THR A 285 -1.91 23.44 0.12
C THR A 285 -2.01 23.44 1.65
N PRO A 286 -2.93 24.22 2.25
CA PRO A 286 -3.10 24.22 3.69
C PRO A 286 -3.61 22.86 4.17
N VAL A 287 -3.21 22.45 5.38
CA VAL A 287 -3.70 21.28 6.09
C VAL A 287 -4.05 21.63 7.52
N LEU A 288 -5.01 20.92 8.10
CA LEU A 288 -5.51 21.16 9.45
C LEU A 288 -5.37 19.94 10.35
N CYS A 289 -4.98 20.18 11.60
CA CYS A 289 -5.06 19.19 12.67
C CYS A 289 -5.69 19.81 13.92
N GLN A 290 -6.71 19.17 14.48
CA GLN A 290 -7.38 19.67 15.68
C GLN A 290 -6.49 19.52 16.92
N ILE A 291 -6.29 20.61 17.64
CA ILE A 291 -5.59 20.64 18.94
C ILE A 291 -6.58 20.30 20.05
N ASP A 292 -7.62 21.12 20.18
CA ASP A 292 -8.72 20.98 21.13
C ASP A 292 -10.05 21.44 20.51
N ALA A 293 -11.09 21.66 21.32
CA ALA A 293 -12.42 22.00 20.84
C ALA A 293 -12.49 23.34 20.05
N THR A 294 -11.51 24.22 20.21
CA THR A 294 -11.50 25.59 19.67
C THR A 294 -10.22 25.98 18.96
N HIS A 295 -9.16 25.17 19.07
CA HIS A 295 -7.86 25.46 18.48
C HIS A 295 -7.47 24.41 17.44
N TYR A 296 -6.90 24.89 16.33
CA TYR A 296 -6.54 24.09 15.17
C TYR A 296 -5.15 24.48 14.69
N LEU A 297 -4.24 23.53 14.55
CA LEU A 297 -2.95 23.73 13.91
C LEU A 297 -3.14 23.69 12.40
N CYS A 298 -2.77 24.76 11.72
CA CYS A 298 -2.73 24.84 10.26
C CYS A 298 -1.28 24.87 9.82
N ALA A 299 -0.87 23.98 8.93
CA ALA A 299 0.40 24.05 8.23
C ALA A 299 0.15 24.29 6.75
N PHE A 300 1.04 25.02 6.09
CA PHE A 300 0.90 25.41 4.69
C PHE A 300 2.26 25.71 4.06
N ALA A 301 2.33 25.72 2.73
CA ALA A 301 3.49 26.20 2.00
C ALA A 301 3.39 27.73 1.83
N ASP A 302 4.41 28.47 2.27
CA ASP A 302 4.57 29.90 2.03
C ASP A 302 5.50 30.13 0.84
N MET A 303 4.90 30.42 -0.30
CA MET A 303 5.59 30.55 -1.58
C MET A 303 6.43 31.82 -1.72
N ASN A 304 6.12 32.86 -0.89
CA ASN A 304 6.80 34.17 -0.94
C ASN A 304 8.11 34.20 -0.14
N ALA A 305 8.18 33.48 0.97
CA ALA A 305 9.36 33.45 1.85
C ALA A 305 10.51 32.56 1.33
N GLY A 306 10.54 32.28 0.03
CA GLY A 306 11.50 31.36 -0.59
C GLY A 306 11.04 29.91 -0.52
N TYR A 307 9.73 29.69 -0.55
CA TYR A 307 9.09 28.38 -0.47
C TYR A 307 9.38 27.65 0.86
N THR A 308 8.98 28.28 1.97
CA THR A 308 9.11 27.66 3.30
C THR A 308 7.83 26.99 3.73
N ALA A 309 7.93 25.93 4.53
CA ALA A 309 6.78 25.44 5.27
C ALA A 309 6.52 26.35 6.47
N SER A 310 5.25 26.66 6.72
CA SER A 310 4.83 27.50 7.83
C SER A 310 3.69 26.86 8.61
N ALA A 311 3.61 27.15 9.91
CA ALA A 311 2.53 26.67 10.76
C ALA A 311 1.99 27.80 11.64
N ILE A 312 0.67 27.78 11.88
CA ILE A 312 -0.05 28.76 12.65
C ILE A 312 -1.18 28.10 13.43
N VAL A 313 -1.50 28.56 14.62
CA VAL A 313 -2.70 28.13 15.34
C VAL A 313 -3.86 29.05 15.01
N LEU A 314 -4.97 28.49 14.57
CA LEU A 314 -6.25 29.16 14.37
C LEU A 314 -7.13 28.89 15.58
N THR A 315 -7.77 29.94 16.12
CA THR A 315 -8.67 29.88 17.27
C THR A 315 -10.09 30.26 16.85
N VAL A 316 -11.05 29.40 17.13
CA VAL A 316 -12.48 29.65 16.88
C VAL A 316 -13.16 30.06 18.17
N ASP A 317 -13.71 31.25 18.20
CA ASP A 317 -14.61 31.70 19.28
C ASP A 317 -16.03 31.18 19.01
N THR A 318 -16.44 30.15 19.74
CA THR A 318 -17.76 29.53 19.58
C THR A 318 -18.93 30.39 20.05
N GLY A 319 -18.67 31.49 20.74
CA GLY A 319 -19.70 32.46 21.15
C GLY A 319 -20.08 33.46 20.06
N SER A 320 -19.10 33.88 19.27
CA SER A 320 -19.28 34.84 18.16
C SER A 320 -19.09 34.22 16.77
N TRP A 321 -18.57 33.01 16.69
CA TRP A 321 -18.13 32.31 15.47
C TRP A 321 -17.08 33.11 14.70
N SER A 322 -16.28 33.92 15.39
CA SER A 322 -15.13 34.58 14.80
C SER A 322 -13.89 33.68 14.86
N ILE A 323 -12.98 33.89 13.92
CA ILE A 323 -11.70 33.18 13.85
C ILE A 323 -10.60 34.22 14.12
N SER A 324 -9.60 33.83 14.90
CA SER A 324 -8.35 34.57 15.08
C SER A 324 -7.15 33.65 14.84
N SER A 325 -6.00 34.21 14.51
CA SER A 325 -4.77 33.49 14.30
C SER A 325 -3.69 33.90 15.29
N GLY A 326 -2.87 32.94 15.68
CA GLY A 326 -1.62 33.17 16.41
C GLY A 326 -0.52 33.72 15.50
N THR A 327 0.72 33.61 15.95
CA THR A 327 1.88 33.99 15.14
C THR A 327 2.29 32.82 14.25
N SER A 328 2.45 33.11 12.97
CA SER A 328 3.00 32.11 12.03
C SER A 328 4.48 31.85 12.32
N THR A 329 4.87 30.60 12.30
CA THR A 329 6.25 30.16 12.46
C THR A 329 6.67 29.38 11.22
N SER A 330 7.71 29.83 10.53
CA SER A 330 8.31 29.11 9.42
C SER A 330 9.35 28.13 9.93
N PHE A 331 9.42 26.96 9.30
CA PHE A 331 10.45 25.97 9.60
C PHE A 331 11.27 25.65 8.35
N PRO A 332 12.54 25.16 8.52
CA PRO A 332 13.46 25.08 7.42
C PRO A 332 12.97 24.13 6.33
N ALA A 333 12.58 24.72 5.22
CA ALA A 333 12.42 24.07 3.94
C ALA A 333 12.53 25.15 2.88
N SER A 334 13.36 25.00 1.91
CA SER A 334 13.24 25.77 0.69
C SER A 334 12.60 24.88 -0.35
N PHE A 335 11.42 25.20 -0.82
CA PHE A 335 10.49 24.40 -1.60
C PHE A 335 9.67 23.44 -0.71
N SER A 336 8.60 23.93 -0.12
CA SER A 336 7.59 23.07 0.48
C SER A 336 6.40 23.03 -0.44
N SER A 337 6.07 21.84 -0.91
CA SER A 337 4.75 21.54 -1.46
C SER A 337 3.99 20.70 -0.45
N ALA A 338 2.68 20.89 -0.37
CA ALA A 338 1.71 20.06 0.31
C ALA A 338 2.21 19.40 1.62
N PRO A 339 2.24 20.11 2.76
CA PRO A 339 2.55 19.48 4.04
C PRO A 339 1.44 18.49 4.45
N ALA A 340 1.79 17.49 5.25
CA ALA A 340 0.85 16.62 5.96
C ALA A 340 1.01 16.79 7.46
N LEU A 341 -0.08 16.73 8.20
CA LEU A 341 -0.11 16.86 9.66
C LEU A 341 -0.84 15.70 10.31
N THR A 342 -0.26 15.15 11.39
CA THR A 342 -0.97 14.23 12.27
C THR A 342 -0.66 14.50 13.73
N LYS A 343 -1.64 14.28 14.61
CA LYS A 343 -1.50 14.51 16.05
C LYS A 343 -0.71 13.37 16.69
N ILE A 344 0.35 13.70 17.44
CA ILE A 344 1.08 12.78 18.30
C ILE A 344 0.39 12.73 19.66
N ASP A 345 0.35 13.88 20.34
CA ASP A 345 -0.33 14.11 21.62
C ASP A 345 -0.98 15.50 21.66
N ASP A 346 -1.40 15.99 22.84
CA ASP A 346 -2.12 17.27 22.97
C ASP A 346 -1.28 18.50 22.63
N THR A 347 0.05 18.38 22.54
CA THR A 347 0.99 19.46 22.29
C THR A 347 1.96 19.21 21.16
N HIS A 348 2.06 17.97 20.65
CA HIS A 348 3.01 17.60 19.61
C HIS A 348 2.31 17.05 18.36
N TYR A 349 2.81 17.45 17.20
CA TYR A 349 2.25 17.13 15.89
C TYR A 349 3.39 16.75 14.95
N LEU A 350 3.27 15.61 14.26
CA LEU A 350 4.19 15.24 13.20
C LEU A 350 3.76 15.96 11.92
N CYS A 351 4.70 16.67 11.30
CA CYS A 351 4.55 17.28 9.99
C CYS A 351 5.53 16.63 9.01
N ALA A 352 5.04 16.06 7.91
CA ALA A 352 5.85 15.64 6.78
C ALA A 352 5.66 16.61 5.62
N TYR A 353 6.72 16.87 4.84
CA TYR A 353 6.69 17.85 3.76
C TYR A 353 7.84 17.60 2.78
N GLU A 354 7.75 18.19 1.60
CA GLU A 354 8.86 18.24 0.68
C GLU A 354 9.84 19.34 1.13
N GLY A 355 11.04 18.94 1.54
CA GLY A 355 12.07 19.84 2.05
C GLY A 355 13.21 20.08 1.06
N GLN A 356 13.98 21.16 1.24
CA GLN A 356 15.17 21.45 0.44
C GLN A 356 16.28 22.05 1.30
N THR A 357 17.20 21.21 1.77
CA THR A 357 18.46 21.71 2.36
C THR A 357 19.64 21.63 1.38
N VAL A 358 19.73 20.57 0.58
CA VAL A 358 20.72 20.37 -0.50
C VAL A 358 20.09 19.53 -1.63
N GLY A 359 19.05 20.02 -2.30
CA GLY A 359 18.24 19.24 -3.23
C GLY A 359 16.83 19.04 -2.66
N VAL A 360 15.93 18.47 -3.46
CA VAL A 360 14.55 18.22 -3.04
C VAL A 360 14.48 16.89 -2.31
N HIS A 361 13.96 16.85 -1.08
CA HIS A 361 13.92 15.65 -0.22
C HIS A 361 12.56 15.48 0.42
N GLY A 362 12.24 14.25 0.88
CA GLY A 362 11.18 14.03 1.85
C GLY A 362 11.67 14.35 3.26
N ALA A 363 11.03 15.29 3.94
CA ALA A 363 11.41 15.74 5.27
C ALA A 363 10.25 15.61 6.28
N ALA A 364 10.58 15.44 7.54
CA ALA A 364 9.62 15.41 8.64
C ALA A 364 10.15 16.18 9.86
N VAL A 365 9.24 16.78 10.61
CA VAL A 365 9.55 17.54 11.84
C VAL A 365 8.42 17.37 12.86
N VAL A 366 8.74 17.34 14.14
CA VAL A 366 7.74 17.49 15.19
C VAL A 366 7.53 18.97 15.48
N LEU A 367 6.28 19.42 15.40
CA LEU A 367 5.84 20.74 15.78
C LEU A 367 5.29 20.70 17.21
N THR A 368 5.83 21.50 18.11
CA THR A 368 5.35 21.64 19.50
C THR A 368 4.48 22.89 19.61
N VAL A 369 3.24 22.74 20.04
CA VAL A 369 2.33 23.84 20.33
C VAL A 369 2.39 24.19 21.82
N ASN A 370 2.68 25.43 22.15
CA ASN A 370 2.62 25.94 23.52
C ASN A 370 1.19 26.35 23.87
N PRO A 371 0.46 25.66 24.77
CA PRO A 371 -0.93 26.00 25.08
C PRO A 371 -1.12 27.29 25.87
N ALA A 372 -0.04 27.93 26.35
CA ALA A 372 -0.14 29.18 27.11
C ALA A 372 -0.28 30.40 26.20
N ASP A 373 0.27 30.37 24.99
CA ASP A 373 0.28 31.49 24.04
C ASP A 373 0.03 31.06 22.58
N TRP A 374 -0.22 29.79 22.34
CA TRP A 374 -0.49 29.17 21.03
C TRP A 374 0.63 29.39 20.02
N THR A 375 1.87 29.58 20.49
CA THR A 375 3.04 29.58 19.62
C THR A 375 3.40 28.18 19.16
N VAL A 376 3.92 28.05 17.94
CA VAL A 376 4.40 26.81 17.36
C VAL A 376 5.92 26.81 17.34
N ILE A 377 6.54 25.76 17.84
CA ILE A 377 8.00 25.59 17.90
C ILE A 377 8.36 24.36 17.09
N PRO A 378 9.03 24.51 15.94
CA PRO A 378 9.52 23.35 15.16
C PRO A 378 10.72 22.71 15.85
N GLY A 379 10.74 21.38 15.87
CA GLY A 379 11.85 20.57 16.33
C GLY A 379 12.98 20.42 15.30
N THR A 380 13.81 19.40 15.48
CA THR A 380 14.84 19.06 14.50
C THR A 380 14.23 18.35 13.31
N HIS A 381 14.53 18.84 12.12
CA HIS A 381 14.06 18.22 10.89
C HIS A 381 14.84 16.92 10.58
N PHE A 382 14.18 15.97 9.96
CA PHE A 382 14.72 14.68 9.56
C PHE A 382 14.39 14.40 8.08
N ASP A 383 15.41 14.11 7.26
CA ASP A 383 15.22 13.71 5.87
C ASP A 383 14.94 12.21 5.81
N PHE A 384 13.70 11.82 5.48
CA PHE A 384 13.30 10.41 5.38
C PHE A 384 13.49 9.84 3.97
N HIS A 385 13.59 10.68 2.96
CA HIS A 385 13.83 10.30 1.57
C HIS A 385 14.84 11.26 0.91
N GLY A 386 15.81 10.71 0.18
CA GLY A 386 16.92 11.50 -0.41
C GLY A 386 16.60 12.13 -1.75
N GLU A 387 15.40 11.97 -2.27
CA GLU A 387 14.88 12.56 -3.51
C GLU A 387 13.56 13.27 -3.22
N ALA A 388 12.93 13.89 -4.24
CA ALA A 388 11.63 14.53 -4.09
C ALA A 388 10.60 13.59 -3.45
N ALA A 389 9.86 14.10 -2.47
CA ALA A 389 8.74 13.41 -1.83
C ALA A 389 7.60 14.41 -1.69
N ASP A 390 6.87 14.58 -2.78
CA ASP A 390 5.77 15.54 -2.91
C ASP A 390 4.48 14.98 -2.30
N ALA A 391 3.61 15.87 -1.83
CA ALA A 391 2.30 15.61 -1.27
C ALA A 391 2.27 14.40 -0.30
N PRO A 392 3.10 14.39 0.76
CA PRO A 392 3.04 13.31 1.73
C PRO A 392 1.67 13.26 2.42
N GLU A 393 1.27 12.06 2.85
CA GLU A 393 0.13 11.82 3.71
C GLU A 393 0.57 11.03 4.94
N LEU A 394 0.01 11.34 6.09
CA LEU A 394 0.37 10.76 7.37
C LEU A 394 -0.81 10.08 8.05
N ALA A 395 -0.61 8.85 8.51
CA ALA A 395 -1.58 8.16 9.35
C ALA A 395 -0.90 7.55 10.59
N LYS A 396 -1.48 7.79 11.76
CA LYS A 396 -0.96 7.26 13.03
C LYS A 396 -1.19 5.75 13.12
N ILE A 397 -0.12 4.97 13.32
CA ILE A 397 -0.16 3.54 13.60
C ILE A 397 -0.35 3.33 15.10
N ASP A 398 0.60 3.82 15.88
CA ASP A 398 0.59 3.83 17.35
C ASP A 398 1.16 5.14 17.91
N ASP A 399 1.52 5.20 19.18
CA ASP A 399 1.97 6.44 19.83
C ASP A 399 3.36 6.91 19.37
N GLU A 400 4.15 6.03 18.76
CA GLU A 400 5.51 6.32 18.30
C GLU A 400 5.68 6.19 16.79
N HIS A 401 4.77 5.47 16.07
CA HIS A 401 4.95 5.15 14.65
C HIS A 401 3.83 5.68 13.77
N TYR A 402 4.21 6.13 12.57
CA TYR A 402 3.35 6.80 11.60
C TYR A 402 3.62 6.27 10.20
N LEU A 403 2.56 5.86 9.51
CA LEU A 403 2.61 5.53 8.10
C LEU A 403 2.71 6.83 7.31
N CYS A 404 3.69 6.92 6.42
CA CYS A 404 3.88 8.05 5.52
C CYS A 404 3.86 7.53 4.08
N THR A 405 2.88 7.95 3.29
CA THR A 405 2.86 7.78 1.83
C THR A 405 3.31 9.07 1.19
N TYR A 406 3.95 9.01 0.02
CA TYR A 406 4.42 10.18 -0.70
C TYR A 406 4.71 9.86 -2.16
N TRP A 407 4.55 10.87 -3.00
CA TRP A 407 4.90 10.79 -4.41
C TRP A 407 6.40 11.07 -4.59
N ALA A 408 7.16 10.04 -5.02
CA ALA A 408 8.56 10.19 -5.39
C ALA A 408 8.70 10.55 -6.87
N GLY A 409 9.79 11.14 -7.26
CA GLY A 409 10.06 11.47 -8.66
C GLY A 409 9.80 10.28 -9.60
N SER A 410 9.51 10.52 -10.87
CA SER A 410 9.19 9.50 -11.89
C SER A 410 7.80 8.87 -11.79
N ASN A 411 6.83 9.57 -11.18
CA ASN A 411 5.44 9.12 -10.96
C ASN A 411 5.33 7.90 -10.03
N GLU A 412 6.28 7.69 -9.15
CA GLU A 412 6.25 6.58 -8.19
C GLU A 412 5.57 7.01 -6.90
N GLU A 413 4.57 6.27 -6.45
CA GLU A 413 4.05 6.34 -5.10
C GLU A 413 4.85 5.42 -4.19
N ARG A 414 5.26 5.92 -3.04
CA ARG A 414 6.05 5.19 -2.05
C ARG A 414 5.46 5.31 -0.66
N VAL A 415 5.82 4.35 0.15
CA VAL A 415 5.37 4.28 1.55
C VAL A 415 6.55 3.96 2.45
N THR A 416 6.58 4.60 3.61
CA THR A 416 7.55 4.33 4.68
C THR A 416 6.89 4.44 6.05
N VAL A 417 7.55 3.94 7.09
CA VAL A 417 7.15 4.15 8.48
C VAL A 417 8.14 5.10 9.15
N LEU A 418 7.61 6.19 9.70
CA LEU A 418 8.35 7.15 10.50
C LEU A 418 8.15 6.84 11.98
N ALA A 419 9.21 6.89 12.76
CA ALA A 419 9.17 6.76 14.21
C ALA A 419 9.49 8.09 14.89
N VAL A 420 8.75 8.42 15.94
CA VAL A 420 8.96 9.60 16.79
C VAL A 420 9.40 9.15 18.18
N ASN A 421 10.54 9.60 18.63
CA ASN A 421 11.00 9.35 19.98
C ASN A 421 10.29 10.28 20.98
N PRO A 422 9.47 9.78 21.92
CA PRO A 422 8.68 10.63 22.82
C PRO A 422 9.51 11.34 23.92
N VAL A 423 10.83 11.07 23.99
CA VAL A 423 11.72 11.70 25.00
C VAL A 423 12.32 13.00 24.51
N ASP A 424 12.73 13.06 23.26
CA ASP A 424 13.41 14.21 22.65
C ASP A 424 12.76 14.73 21.38
N TRP A 425 11.65 14.11 20.97
CA TRP A 425 10.84 14.48 19.81
C TRP A 425 11.59 14.43 18.47
N THR A 426 12.65 13.61 18.41
CA THR A 426 13.35 13.35 17.16
C THR A 426 12.55 12.39 16.29
N VAL A 427 12.59 12.63 14.99
CA VAL A 427 12.01 11.74 13.98
C VAL A 427 13.10 10.85 13.42
N THR A 428 12.80 9.59 13.22
CA THR A 428 13.65 8.62 12.53
C THR A 428 12.81 7.83 11.53
N LYS A 429 13.47 7.10 10.64
CA LYS A 429 12.83 6.15 9.73
C LYS A 429 13.12 4.75 10.22
N ASP A 430 12.09 3.93 10.35
CA ASP A 430 12.28 2.52 10.66
C ASP A 430 12.93 1.76 9.51
N VAL A 431 13.70 0.74 9.88
CA VAL A 431 14.64 0.05 8.99
C VAL A 431 13.89 -0.81 7.97
N GLY A 432 13.40 -0.21 6.92
CA GLY A 432 12.87 -0.91 5.75
C GLY A 432 13.15 -0.09 4.49
N PRO A 433 13.35 -0.72 3.33
CA PRO A 433 13.33 0.02 2.07
C PRO A 433 11.94 0.63 1.89
N ASP A 434 11.89 1.83 1.33
CA ASP A 434 10.62 2.42 0.90
C ASP A 434 9.88 1.42 0.02
N PHE A 435 8.65 1.13 0.41
CA PHE A 435 7.82 0.20 -0.34
C PHE A 435 7.22 0.92 -1.55
N PHE A 436 7.49 0.40 -2.76
CA PHE A 436 6.87 0.89 -3.99
C PHE A 436 5.38 0.53 -4.01
N LEU A 437 4.53 1.52 -4.13
CA LEU A 437 3.09 1.36 -4.08
C LEU A 437 2.50 1.18 -5.48
N ASP A 438 2.65 2.18 -6.34
CA ASP A 438 2.15 2.15 -7.73
C ASP A 438 2.75 3.32 -8.55
N LEU A 439 2.38 3.39 -9.84
CA LEU A 439 2.60 4.56 -10.67
C LEU A 439 1.36 5.44 -10.66
N MET A 440 1.50 6.68 -10.23
CA MET A 440 0.42 7.64 -10.11
C MET A 440 0.37 8.64 -11.27
N ALA A 441 -0.85 9.10 -11.58
CA ALA A 441 -1.05 10.16 -12.56
C ALA A 441 -0.82 11.56 -11.97
N THR A 442 -1.06 11.72 -10.67
CA THR A 442 -0.90 12.98 -9.92
C THR A 442 -0.39 12.68 -8.51
N SER A 443 0.18 13.66 -7.84
CA SER A 443 0.70 13.54 -6.48
C SER A 443 -0.36 13.51 -5.37
N VAL A 444 -1.65 13.64 -5.68
CA VAL A 444 -2.70 13.74 -4.65
C VAL A 444 -3.35 12.38 -4.39
N HIS A 445 -3.18 11.88 -3.20
CA HIS A 445 -3.77 10.65 -2.68
C HIS A 445 -4.33 10.89 -1.27
N GLN A 446 -5.07 9.93 -0.73
CA GLN A 446 -5.63 10.05 0.60
C GLN A 446 -5.51 8.76 1.38
N LEU A 447 -5.10 8.87 2.65
CA LEU A 447 -5.08 7.77 3.61
C LEU A 447 -6.26 7.88 4.58
N SER A 448 -6.86 6.72 4.90
CA SER A 448 -7.82 6.58 5.98
C SER A 448 -7.50 5.35 6.83
N ARG A 449 -7.41 5.51 8.14
CA ARG A 449 -7.13 4.42 9.05
C ARG A 449 -8.34 3.48 9.15
N ILE A 450 -8.10 2.18 8.98
CA ILE A 450 -9.10 1.13 9.20
C ILE A 450 -9.01 0.64 10.65
N ASP A 451 -7.82 0.20 11.05
CA ASP A 451 -7.52 -0.29 12.40
C ASP A 451 -6.08 0.06 12.82
N SER A 452 -5.51 -0.65 13.78
CA SER A 452 -4.14 -0.38 14.28
C SER A 452 -3.03 -0.64 13.25
N THR A 453 -3.29 -1.47 12.23
CA THR A 453 -2.28 -1.92 11.26
C THR A 453 -2.72 -1.77 9.80
N ASN A 454 -4.01 -1.55 9.55
CA ASN A 454 -4.57 -1.48 8.21
C ASN A 454 -5.04 -0.06 7.86
N PHE A 455 -4.75 0.38 6.63
CA PHE A 455 -5.03 1.72 6.13
C PHE A 455 -5.57 1.64 4.70
N LEU A 456 -6.71 2.28 4.44
CA LEU A 456 -7.25 2.46 3.10
C LEU A 456 -6.51 3.61 2.42
N CYS A 457 -5.98 3.39 1.23
CA CYS A 457 -5.38 4.42 0.39
C CYS A 457 -6.16 4.51 -0.93
N ALA A 458 -6.63 5.71 -1.28
CA ALA A 458 -7.23 6.00 -2.57
C ALA A 458 -6.34 7.00 -3.33
N TYR A 459 -6.08 6.72 -4.61
CA TYR A 459 -5.17 7.50 -5.43
C TYR A 459 -5.51 7.42 -6.92
N PRO A 460 -5.10 8.42 -7.72
CA PRO A 460 -5.20 8.41 -9.17
C PRO A 460 -4.03 7.63 -9.79
N ALA A 461 -4.23 6.36 -10.15
CA ALA A 461 -3.21 5.54 -10.80
C ALA A 461 -3.01 5.94 -12.27
N LEU A 462 -1.76 5.89 -12.75
CA LEU A 462 -1.37 6.36 -14.10
C LEU A 462 -2.08 5.59 -15.22
N THR A 463 -2.34 4.30 -15.03
CA THR A 463 -2.84 3.41 -16.09
C THR A 463 -4.29 2.98 -15.91
N THR A 464 -4.80 3.05 -14.68
CA THR A 464 -6.13 2.49 -14.32
C THR A 464 -7.13 3.52 -13.82
N GLY A 465 -6.72 4.81 -13.69
CA GLY A 465 -7.58 5.86 -13.17
C GLY A 465 -7.71 5.82 -11.64
N GLY A 466 -8.90 6.07 -11.08
CA GLY A 466 -9.12 6.06 -9.64
C GLY A 466 -9.00 4.66 -9.06
N THR A 467 -8.07 4.48 -8.17
CA THR A 467 -7.69 3.18 -7.60
C THR A 467 -7.66 3.25 -6.07
N ALA A 468 -8.07 2.16 -5.42
CA ALA A 468 -8.02 2.01 -3.97
C ALA A 468 -7.30 0.71 -3.60
N ILE A 469 -6.54 0.76 -2.51
CA ILE A 469 -5.82 -0.38 -1.92
C ILE A 469 -5.91 -0.33 -0.40
N VAL A 470 -5.70 -1.45 0.26
CA VAL A 470 -5.40 -1.48 1.70
C VAL A 470 -3.91 -1.71 1.89
N LEU A 471 -3.31 -0.87 2.71
CA LEU A 471 -1.94 -1.02 3.21
C LEU A 471 -2.00 -1.69 4.57
N THR A 472 -1.18 -2.72 4.76
CA THR A 472 -1.05 -3.41 6.04
C THR A 472 0.37 -3.26 6.55
N VAL A 473 0.51 -2.76 7.78
CA VAL A 473 1.79 -2.59 8.46
C VAL A 473 2.05 -3.79 9.37
N ASN A 474 3.18 -4.43 9.23
CA ASN A 474 3.66 -5.44 10.17
C ASN A 474 4.43 -4.74 11.31
N THR A 475 3.85 -4.70 12.50
CA THR A 475 4.45 -4.03 13.67
C THR A 475 5.67 -4.78 14.25
N GLY A 476 6.00 -5.97 13.75
CA GLY A 476 7.19 -6.72 14.18
C GLY A 476 8.48 -6.26 13.51
N ASP A 477 8.39 -5.74 12.28
CA ASP A 477 9.55 -5.30 11.48
C ASP A 477 9.29 -4.01 10.68
N TRP A 478 8.14 -3.41 10.86
CA TRP A 478 7.66 -2.19 10.21
C TRP A 478 7.59 -2.28 8.68
N SER A 479 7.54 -3.49 8.14
CA SER A 479 7.31 -3.70 6.72
C SER A 479 5.86 -3.38 6.35
N VAL A 480 5.67 -2.92 5.11
CA VAL A 480 4.34 -2.60 4.57
C VAL A 480 4.02 -3.55 3.42
N SER A 481 2.79 -4.03 3.38
CA SER A 481 2.24 -4.80 2.27
C SER A 481 0.96 -4.14 1.74
N LYS A 482 0.53 -4.49 0.54
CA LYS A 482 -0.70 -3.94 -0.08
C LYS A 482 -1.60 -5.04 -0.63
N THR A 483 -2.90 -4.75 -0.71
CA THR A 483 -3.89 -5.59 -1.41
C THR A 483 -3.75 -5.45 -2.93
N THR A 484 -4.49 -6.28 -3.66
CA THR A 484 -4.69 -6.05 -5.11
C THR A 484 -5.41 -4.73 -5.32
N PRO A 485 -4.93 -3.87 -6.25
CA PRO A 485 -5.60 -2.62 -6.54
C PRO A 485 -7.01 -2.82 -7.10
N THR A 486 -7.97 -2.06 -6.58
CA THR A 486 -9.34 -2.02 -7.08
C THR A 486 -9.61 -0.69 -7.77
N THR A 487 -9.95 -0.74 -9.04
CA THR A 487 -10.29 0.47 -9.83
C THR A 487 -11.75 0.87 -9.56
N PHE A 488 -11.96 2.06 -9.01
CA PHE A 488 -13.30 2.62 -8.82
C PHE A 488 -13.71 3.60 -9.93
N GLU A 489 -12.73 4.20 -10.63
CA GLU A 489 -12.95 5.05 -11.80
C GLU A 489 -11.94 4.68 -12.89
N SER A 490 -12.43 4.38 -14.09
CA SER A 490 -11.59 3.84 -15.17
C SER A 490 -11.21 4.86 -16.25
N VAL A 491 -11.78 6.06 -16.22
CA VAL A 491 -11.55 7.06 -17.28
C VAL A 491 -10.53 8.10 -16.84
N SER A 492 -10.82 8.83 -15.78
CA SER A 492 -9.96 9.88 -15.24
C SER A 492 -10.26 10.08 -13.77
N CYS A 493 -9.24 10.18 -12.98
CA CYS A 493 -9.31 10.54 -11.57
C CYS A 493 -8.15 11.48 -11.26
N ALA A 494 -8.46 12.53 -10.53
CA ALA A 494 -7.48 13.38 -9.88
C ALA A 494 -7.96 13.56 -8.44
N GLN A 495 -7.22 14.10 -7.56
CA GLN A 495 -7.55 14.42 -6.16
C GLN A 495 -8.67 13.55 -5.55
N THR A 496 -8.34 12.77 -4.57
CA THR A 496 -9.28 11.90 -3.87
C THR A 496 -9.47 12.38 -2.42
N ALA A 497 -10.65 12.15 -1.85
CA ALA A 497 -10.93 12.33 -0.44
C ALA A 497 -11.67 11.11 0.11
N LEU A 498 -11.34 10.68 1.32
CA LEU A 498 -11.93 9.54 2.01
C LEU A 498 -12.51 9.96 3.35
N CYS A 499 -13.69 9.44 3.68
CA CYS A 499 -14.26 9.56 5.00
C CYS A 499 -14.95 8.26 5.40
N GLN A 500 -14.65 7.76 6.60
CA GLN A 500 -15.24 6.52 7.10
C GLN A 500 -16.74 6.70 7.34
N VAL A 501 -17.54 5.74 6.87
CA VAL A 501 -18.99 5.65 7.11
C VAL A 501 -19.27 4.72 8.28
N ASP A 502 -18.71 3.52 8.22
CA ASP A 502 -18.74 2.53 9.29
C ASP A 502 -17.47 1.66 9.24
N ALA A 503 -17.43 0.56 9.97
CA ALA A 503 -16.25 -0.31 10.05
C ALA A 503 -15.81 -0.90 8.69
N ALA A 504 -16.72 -0.97 7.70
CA ALA A 504 -16.46 -1.59 6.40
C ALA A 504 -16.62 -0.64 5.21
N HIS A 505 -17.25 0.51 5.40
CA HIS A 505 -17.62 1.39 4.30
C HIS A 505 -16.99 2.76 4.42
N TYR A 506 -16.53 3.29 3.28
CA TYR A 506 -15.87 4.59 3.15
C TYR A 506 -16.51 5.39 2.02
N LEU A 507 -16.94 6.61 2.33
CA LEU A 507 -17.31 7.58 1.32
C LEU A 507 -16.02 8.08 0.65
N CYS A 508 -15.97 7.96 -0.67
CA CYS A 508 -14.90 8.46 -1.52
C CYS A 508 -15.45 9.56 -2.42
N ALA A 509 -14.85 10.74 -2.39
CA ALA A 509 -15.10 11.80 -3.36
C ALA A 509 -13.84 12.04 -4.19
N TYR A 510 -13.98 12.40 -5.47
CA TYR A 510 -12.86 12.63 -6.36
C TYR A 510 -13.23 13.56 -7.51
N SER A 511 -12.20 14.17 -8.12
CA SER A 511 -12.33 14.84 -9.40
C SER A 511 -12.20 13.81 -10.51
N GLY A 512 -13.26 13.66 -11.30
CA GLY A 512 -13.39 12.68 -12.36
C GLY A 512 -13.23 13.24 -13.78
N PRO A 513 -13.80 12.58 -14.79
CA PRO A 513 -13.78 13.04 -16.17
C PRO A 513 -14.34 14.46 -16.32
N GLY A 514 -13.67 15.31 -17.06
CA GLY A 514 -14.08 16.71 -17.25
C GLY A 514 -13.72 17.64 -16.10
N SER A 515 -13.06 17.16 -15.06
CA SER A 515 -12.87 17.83 -13.76
C SER A 515 -14.14 17.89 -12.91
N ASP A 516 -15.17 17.11 -13.28
CA ASP A 516 -16.44 17.06 -12.56
C ASP A 516 -16.26 16.36 -11.20
N GLY A 517 -17.14 16.68 -10.25
CA GLY A 517 -17.08 16.12 -8.90
C GLY A 517 -17.92 14.84 -8.78
N PHE A 518 -17.30 13.75 -8.35
CA PHE A 518 -17.95 12.46 -8.13
C PHE A 518 -17.83 11.98 -6.69
N ALA A 519 -18.86 11.26 -6.22
CA ALA A 519 -18.83 10.60 -4.91
C ALA A 519 -19.50 9.23 -4.94
N GLY A 520 -18.97 8.28 -4.20
CA GLY A 520 -19.52 6.94 -4.06
C GLY A 520 -18.95 6.21 -2.85
N VAL A 521 -19.44 5.01 -2.60
CA VAL A 521 -19.03 4.23 -1.43
C VAL A 521 -18.13 3.07 -1.85
N LEU A 522 -17.00 2.93 -1.14
CA LEU A 522 -16.11 1.77 -1.18
C LEU A 522 -16.44 0.86 0.01
N GLU A 523 -16.50 -0.45 -0.22
CA GLU A 523 -16.69 -1.46 0.82
C GLU A 523 -15.41 -2.29 1.00
N LEU A 524 -15.05 -2.53 2.25
CA LEU A 524 -14.02 -3.49 2.63
C LEU A 524 -14.67 -4.86 2.86
N SER A 525 -14.13 -5.91 2.26
CA SER A 525 -14.64 -7.28 2.48
C SER A 525 -14.41 -7.79 3.90
N ASP A 526 -15.08 -8.88 4.27
CA ASP A 526 -15.10 -9.46 5.63
C ASP A 526 -13.71 -9.82 6.22
N GLY A 527 -12.67 -9.85 5.42
CA GLY A 527 -11.32 -10.17 5.88
C GLY A 527 -10.51 -9.00 6.44
N ILE A 528 -10.99 -7.76 6.30
CA ILE A 528 -10.34 -6.54 6.81
C ILE A 528 -11.17 -5.90 7.95
N ARG A 529 -12.35 -6.39 8.23
CA ARG A 529 -13.19 -5.83 9.29
C ARG A 529 -12.48 -5.98 10.63
N PRO A 530 -12.40 -4.90 11.45
CA PRO A 530 -11.75 -4.92 12.75
C PRO A 530 -12.43 -5.89 13.73
#